data_29638e0b371588778c234b10a065eb7e
#
_entry.id   29638e0b371588778c234b10a065eb7e
#
_cell.length_a   1.000
_cell.length_b   1.000
_cell.length_c   1.000
_cell.angle_alpha   90.00
_cell.angle_beta   90.00
_cell.angle_gamma   90.00
#
_symmetry.space_group_name_H-M   'P 1'
#
loop_
_entity.id
_entity.type
_entity.pdbx_description
1 polymer ?
#
loop_
_entity_poly.entity_id
_entity_poly.type
_entity_poly.pdbx_seq_one_letter_code
_entity_poly.pdbx_strand_id
1 'polypeptide(L)'
;LFDGGIRAVEVTMDTINAAEIIREARNDYGNQLYVGAGTVLTIEQCEEAILSGAQFIVSPSYNKDVVAQCISKNVPVIPGVMTPTEMQTAYEAGAQMVKIFPATAVGASFIKNVKGPLKHIDIMATGGINLNNAADFLAAGATAVGAGSDLLDKEAIANEDWEKLRDIATQWTAICQ
;
A
#
# COMPACT_ATOMS: atom_id res chain seq x y z
N LEU A 1 -15.06 -5.06 -2.33
CA LEU A 1 -14.08 -4.05 -2.74
C LEU A 1 -13.86 -4.06 -4.26
N PHE A 2 -13.59 -5.21 -4.85
CA PHE A 2 -13.33 -5.36 -6.28
C PHE A 2 -14.47 -4.79 -7.16
N ASP A 3 -15.73 -5.11 -6.83
CA ASP A 3 -16.91 -4.61 -7.55
C ASP A 3 -17.09 -3.09 -7.39
N GLY A 4 -16.53 -2.49 -6.35
CA GLY A 4 -16.47 -1.04 -6.16
C GLY A 4 -15.30 -0.35 -6.87
N GLY A 5 -14.52 -1.10 -7.66
CA GLY A 5 -13.46 -0.54 -8.49
C GLY A 5 -12.05 -0.62 -7.90
N ILE A 6 -11.84 -1.16 -6.69
CA ILE A 6 -10.49 -1.38 -6.14
C ILE A 6 -9.76 -2.43 -6.98
N ARG A 7 -8.52 -2.13 -7.38
CA ARG A 7 -7.69 -2.99 -8.25
C ARG A 7 -6.36 -3.40 -7.64
N ALA A 8 -6.03 -2.89 -6.46
CA ALA A 8 -4.86 -3.30 -5.69
C ALA A 8 -5.22 -3.43 -4.21
N VAL A 9 -4.84 -4.54 -3.61
CA VAL A 9 -5.03 -4.81 -2.17
C VAL A 9 -3.75 -5.36 -1.57
N GLU A 10 -3.48 -5.05 -0.31
CA GLU A 10 -2.41 -5.69 0.45
C GLU A 10 -3.01 -6.48 1.62
N VAL A 11 -2.50 -7.69 1.85
CA VAL A 11 -2.77 -8.49 3.05
C VAL A 11 -1.58 -8.33 3.98
N THR A 12 -1.81 -7.83 5.19
CA THR A 12 -0.70 -7.62 6.13
C THR A 12 -0.21 -8.94 6.74
N MET A 13 1.10 -9.14 6.82
CA MET A 13 1.73 -10.41 7.24
C MET A 13 1.57 -10.72 8.74
N ASP A 14 1.02 -9.79 9.52
CA ASP A 14 0.57 -10.02 10.90
C ASP A 14 -0.87 -10.56 11.00
N THR A 15 -1.57 -10.67 9.86
CA THR A 15 -2.87 -11.34 9.77
C THR A 15 -2.69 -12.87 9.88
N ILE A 16 -3.55 -13.52 10.66
CA ILE A 16 -3.54 -14.99 10.74
C ILE A 16 -3.80 -15.57 9.35
N ASN A 17 -2.96 -16.52 8.93
CA ASN A 17 -3.01 -17.17 7.61
C ASN A 17 -2.84 -16.20 6.42
N ALA A 18 -2.10 -15.10 6.58
CA ALA A 18 -1.88 -14.10 5.54
C ALA A 18 -1.42 -14.74 4.21
N ALA A 19 -0.48 -15.67 4.26
CA ALA A 19 0.05 -16.37 3.10
C ALA A 19 -1.03 -17.18 2.33
N GLU A 20 -1.95 -17.81 3.05
CA GLU A 20 -3.07 -18.53 2.46
C GLU A 20 -4.08 -17.58 1.80
N ILE A 21 -4.43 -16.50 2.50
CA ILE A 21 -5.32 -15.44 1.98
C ILE A 21 -4.76 -14.83 0.69
N ILE A 22 -3.45 -14.54 0.64
CA ILE A 22 -2.79 -14.05 -0.59
C ILE A 22 -2.96 -15.06 -1.72
N ARG A 23 -2.70 -16.35 -1.46
CA ARG A 23 -2.79 -17.41 -2.47
C ARG A 23 -4.21 -17.58 -3.00
N GLU A 24 -5.21 -17.58 -2.11
CA GLU A 24 -6.62 -17.66 -2.48
C GLU A 24 -7.04 -16.46 -3.31
N ALA A 25 -6.75 -15.23 -2.87
CA ALA A 25 -7.06 -14.03 -3.62
C ALA A 25 -6.40 -14.02 -5.01
N ARG A 26 -5.15 -14.50 -5.13
CA ARG A 26 -4.46 -14.67 -6.41
C ARG A 26 -5.14 -15.69 -7.33
N ASN A 27 -5.63 -16.80 -6.78
CA ASN A 27 -6.34 -17.82 -7.54
C ASN A 27 -7.71 -17.32 -8.03
N ASP A 28 -8.45 -16.63 -7.16
CA ASP A 28 -9.81 -16.18 -7.45
C ASP A 28 -9.84 -15.03 -8.46
N TYR A 29 -8.94 -14.06 -8.33
CA TYR A 29 -8.97 -12.84 -9.14
C TYR A 29 -7.94 -12.82 -10.29
N GLY A 30 -6.94 -13.69 -10.27
CA GLY A 30 -5.92 -13.77 -11.33
C GLY A 30 -5.25 -12.42 -11.59
N ASN A 31 -5.35 -11.94 -12.83
CA ASN A 31 -4.79 -10.66 -13.26
C ASN A 31 -5.77 -9.47 -13.14
N GLN A 32 -6.97 -9.68 -12.60
CA GLN A 32 -7.96 -8.63 -12.43
C GLN A 32 -7.72 -7.78 -11.19
N LEU A 33 -7.02 -8.35 -10.19
CA LEU A 33 -6.68 -7.70 -8.93
C LEU A 33 -5.19 -7.90 -8.65
N TYR A 34 -4.50 -6.81 -8.33
CA TYR A 34 -3.13 -6.87 -7.82
C TYR A 34 -3.19 -7.17 -6.31
N VAL A 35 -2.64 -8.31 -5.91
CA VAL A 35 -2.58 -8.72 -4.51
C VAL A 35 -1.15 -8.63 -4.02
N GLY A 36 -0.91 -7.83 -3.00
CA GLY A 36 0.37 -7.64 -2.35
C GLY A 36 0.38 -8.09 -0.90
N ALA A 37 1.55 -8.04 -0.29
CA ALA A 37 1.73 -8.25 1.14
C ALA A 37 2.14 -6.95 1.82
N GLY A 38 1.46 -6.61 2.92
CA GLY A 38 1.76 -5.47 3.77
C GLY A 38 2.45 -5.88 5.08
N THR A 39 2.99 -4.91 5.80
CA THR A 39 3.67 -5.11 7.10
C THR A 39 4.78 -6.17 7.04
N VAL A 40 5.48 -6.20 5.90
CA VAL A 40 6.63 -7.10 5.71
C VAL A 40 7.86 -6.50 6.36
N LEU A 41 8.33 -7.10 7.45
CA LEU A 41 9.41 -6.57 8.30
C LEU A 41 10.70 -7.37 8.19
N THR A 42 10.63 -8.65 7.77
CA THR A 42 11.77 -9.55 7.72
C THR A 42 11.89 -10.23 6.35
N ILE A 43 13.07 -10.81 6.09
CA ILE A 43 13.32 -11.59 4.86
C ILE A 43 12.38 -12.79 4.80
N GLU A 44 12.17 -13.47 5.91
CA GLU A 44 11.33 -14.66 6.00
C GLU A 44 9.87 -14.33 5.60
N GLN A 45 9.32 -13.22 6.13
CA GLN A 45 7.99 -12.75 5.72
C GLN A 45 7.94 -12.36 4.24
N CYS A 46 9.00 -11.75 3.73
CA CYS A 46 9.12 -11.39 2.31
C CYS A 46 9.11 -12.63 1.42
N GLU A 47 9.89 -13.63 1.75
CA GLU A 47 9.95 -14.90 1.01
C GLU A 47 8.60 -15.62 1.05
N GLU A 48 7.99 -15.74 2.23
CA GLU A 48 6.67 -16.35 2.39
C GLU A 48 5.60 -15.65 1.54
N ALA A 49 5.57 -14.31 1.56
CA ALA A 49 4.64 -13.52 0.77
C ALA A 49 4.85 -13.75 -0.75
N ILE A 50 6.09 -13.70 -1.22
CA ILE A 50 6.42 -13.92 -2.64
C ILE A 50 6.05 -15.35 -3.07
N LEU A 51 6.37 -16.36 -2.27
CA LEU A 51 6.01 -17.75 -2.54
C LEU A 51 4.50 -17.99 -2.56
N SER A 52 3.75 -17.18 -1.83
CA SER A 52 2.28 -17.21 -1.84
C SER A 52 1.65 -16.47 -3.00
N GLY A 53 2.47 -15.83 -3.85
CA GLY A 53 2.02 -15.14 -5.06
C GLY A 53 1.78 -13.63 -4.89
N ALA A 54 2.30 -13.01 -3.81
CA ALA A 54 2.26 -11.56 -3.68
C ALA A 54 2.95 -10.88 -4.86
N GLN A 55 2.26 -9.93 -5.48
CA GLN A 55 2.74 -9.23 -6.69
C GLN A 55 3.50 -7.94 -6.34
N PHE A 56 3.40 -7.47 -5.11
CA PHE A 56 4.16 -6.35 -4.57
C PHE A 56 4.28 -6.49 -3.04
N ILE A 57 5.28 -5.84 -2.48
CA ILE A 57 5.56 -5.86 -1.03
C ILE A 57 5.49 -4.44 -0.49
N VAL A 58 4.82 -4.27 0.65
CA VAL A 58 4.73 -2.99 1.38
C VAL A 58 5.24 -3.18 2.79
N SER A 59 6.06 -2.25 3.24
CA SER A 59 6.60 -2.25 4.61
C SER A 59 6.26 -0.94 5.32
N PRO A 60 6.11 -0.92 6.65
CA PRO A 60 5.92 0.32 7.41
C PRO A 60 7.23 1.08 7.62
N SER A 61 8.38 0.47 7.35
CA SER A 61 9.72 1.02 7.52
C SER A 61 10.66 0.55 6.41
N TYR A 62 11.80 1.22 6.26
CA TYR A 62 12.86 0.80 5.35
C TYR A 62 13.70 -0.31 5.98
N ASN A 63 13.72 -1.47 5.35
CA ASN A 63 14.65 -2.57 5.64
C ASN A 63 15.42 -2.91 4.35
N LYS A 64 16.73 -2.67 4.36
CA LYS A 64 17.59 -2.86 3.19
C LYS A 64 17.58 -4.30 2.65
N ASP A 65 17.47 -5.28 3.55
CA ASP A 65 17.54 -6.69 3.19
C ASP A 65 16.23 -7.16 2.55
N VAL A 66 15.08 -6.67 3.04
CA VAL A 66 13.77 -6.88 2.41
C VAL A 66 13.73 -6.23 1.02
N VAL A 67 14.21 -4.98 0.89
CA VAL A 67 14.27 -4.30 -0.41
C VAL A 67 15.15 -5.07 -1.38
N ALA A 68 16.35 -5.46 -0.98
CA ALA A 68 17.28 -6.23 -1.82
C ALA A 68 16.69 -7.57 -2.26
N GLN A 69 15.98 -8.28 -1.36
CA GLN A 69 15.30 -9.52 -1.68
C GLN A 69 14.22 -9.32 -2.75
N CYS A 70 13.36 -8.31 -2.58
CA CYS A 70 12.32 -7.98 -3.56
C CYS A 70 12.93 -7.66 -4.95
N ILE A 71 13.95 -6.81 -4.99
CA ILE A 71 14.63 -6.44 -6.24
C ILE A 71 15.25 -7.67 -6.92
N SER A 72 15.90 -8.57 -6.17
CA SER A 72 16.47 -9.81 -6.69
C SER A 72 15.45 -10.76 -7.32
N LYS A 73 14.19 -10.66 -6.87
CA LYS A 73 13.06 -11.47 -7.35
C LYS A 73 12.19 -10.74 -8.38
N ASN A 74 12.55 -9.51 -8.77
CA ASN A 74 11.75 -8.64 -9.64
C ASN A 74 10.32 -8.41 -9.10
N VAL A 75 10.16 -8.31 -7.78
CA VAL A 75 8.90 -7.98 -7.12
C VAL A 75 8.95 -6.51 -6.70
N PRO A 76 8.00 -5.67 -7.11
CA PRO A 76 7.89 -4.28 -6.67
C PRO A 76 7.85 -4.19 -5.14
N VAL A 77 8.61 -3.23 -4.58
CA VAL A 77 8.66 -2.99 -3.14
C VAL A 77 8.38 -1.52 -2.84
N ILE A 78 7.56 -1.27 -1.82
CA ILE A 78 7.12 0.06 -1.37
C ILE A 78 7.50 0.19 0.11
N PRO A 79 8.77 0.51 0.42
CA PRO A 79 9.25 0.63 1.79
C PRO A 79 8.71 1.88 2.46
N GLY A 80 8.45 1.78 3.76
CA GLY A 80 8.04 2.90 4.60
C GLY A 80 9.19 3.85 4.92
N VAL A 81 8.93 5.15 4.82
CA VAL A 81 9.89 6.23 5.05
C VAL A 81 9.19 7.44 5.65
N MET A 82 9.94 8.33 6.30
CA MET A 82 9.41 9.55 6.89
C MET A 82 10.25 10.78 6.55
N THR A 83 11.45 10.62 6.02
CA THR A 83 12.40 11.71 5.74
C THR A 83 12.89 11.68 4.29
N PRO A 84 13.33 12.83 3.74
CA PRO A 84 13.94 12.89 2.40
C PRO A 84 15.16 11.97 2.25
N THR A 85 15.96 11.82 3.31
CA THR A 85 17.13 10.91 3.29
C THR A 85 16.71 9.46 3.14
N GLU A 86 15.70 9.01 3.88
CA GLU A 86 15.17 7.66 3.75
C GLU A 86 14.55 7.43 2.37
N MET A 87 13.82 8.43 1.83
CA MET A 87 13.25 8.36 0.48
C MET A 87 14.35 8.14 -0.56
N GLN A 88 15.41 8.95 -0.52
CA GLN A 88 16.54 8.84 -1.45
C GLN A 88 17.24 7.49 -1.28
N THR A 89 17.49 7.05 -0.05
CA THR A 89 18.12 5.76 0.25
C THR A 89 17.31 4.60 -0.31
N ALA A 90 15.99 4.62 -0.14
CA ALA A 90 15.10 3.58 -0.66
C ALA A 90 15.12 3.56 -2.20
N TYR A 91 15.09 4.73 -2.83
CA TYR A 91 15.14 4.85 -4.28
C TYR A 91 16.46 4.32 -4.86
N GLU A 92 17.60 4.69 -4.26
CA GLU A 92 18.94 4.21 -4.67
C GLU A 92 19.08 2.69 -4.49
N ALA A 93 18.35 2.11 -3.53
CA ALA A 93 18.27 0.66 -3.35
C ALA A 93 17.36 -0.04 -4.38
N GLY A 94 16.65 0.71 -5.26
CA GLY A 94 15.83 0.20 -6.34
C GLY A 94 14.32 0.32 -6.16
N ALA A 95 13.84 0.82 -5.00
CA ALA A 95 12.42 1.07 -4.79
C ALA A 95 11.99 2.32 -5.58
N GLN A 96 11.10 2.15 -6.56
CA GLN A 96 10.61 3.28 -7.38
C GLN A 96 9.53 4.09 -6.66
N MET A 97 8.78 3.46 -5.76
CA MET A 97 7.76 4.07 -4.93
C MET A 97 8.12 3.87 -3.46
N VAL A 98 7.81 4.87 -2.63
CA VAL A 98 7.96 4.80 -1.17
C VAL A 98 6.63 5.06 -0.47
N LYS A 99 6.44 4.46 0.70
CA LYS A 99 5.27 4.68 1.57
C LYS A 99 5.61 5.73 2.61
N ILE A 100 4.94 6.88 2.58
CA ILE A 100 4.98 7.82 3.72
C ILE A 100 4.04 7.29 4.79
N PHE A 101 4.59 6.92 5.97
CA PHE A 101 3.81 6.32 7.05
C PHE A 101 4.31 6.73 8.45
N PRO A 102 3.40 7.17 9.35
CA PRO A 102 2.00 7.52 9.07
C PRO A 102 1.88 8.90 8.39
N ALA A 103 1.15 8.98 7.26
CA ALA A 103 1.12 10.18 6.41
C ALA A 103 0.49 11.39 7.10
N THR A 104 -0.54 11.18 7.94
CA THR A 104 -1.19 12.28 8.67
C THR A 104 -0.30 12.93 9.73
N ALA A 105 0.75 12.25 10.19
CA ALA A 105 1.71 12.86 11.13
C ALA A 105 2.52 13.99 10.50
N VAL A 106 2.74 13.96 9.18
CA VAL A 106 3.49 14.99 8.44
C VAL A 106 2.61 15.85 7.56
N GLY A 107 1.42 15.38 7.19
CA GLY A 107 0.43 16.10 6.37
C GLY A 107 0.78 16.20 4.89
N ALA A 108 -0.20 16.61 4.08
CA ALA A 108 -0.05 16.75 2.63
C ALA A 108 1.03 17.78 2.23
N SER A 109 1.24 18.82 3.04
CA SER A 109 2.28 19.83 2.79
C SER A 109 3.70 19.26 2.77
N PHE A 110 3.97 18.22 3.55
CA PHE A 110 5.25 17.51 3.50
C PHE A 110 5.47 16.89 2.11
N ILE A 111 4.48 16.18 1.58
CA ILE A 111 4.56 15.56 0.24
C ILE A 111 4.83 16.64 -0.82
N LYS A 112 4.07 17.74 -0.80
CA LYS A 112 4.28 18.85 -1.72
C LYS A 112 5.72 19.38 -1.69
N ASN A 113 6.28 19.53 -0.49
CA ASN A 113 7.61 20.07 -0.32
C ASN A 113 8.71 19.10 -0.79
N VAL A 114 8.62 17.81 -0.47
CA VAL A 114 9.62 16.80 -0.87
C VAL A 114 9.55 16.49 -2.36
N LYS A 115 8.39 16.56 -2.99
CA LYS A 115 8.22 16.36 -4.45
C LYS A 115 8.94 17.43 -5.29
N GLY A 116 9.28 18.58 -4.73
CA GLY A 116 10.09 19.58 -5.42
C GLY A 116 11.45 18.99 -5.85
N PRO A 117 12.34 18.66 -4.90
CA PRO A 117 13.65 18.08 -5.20
C PRO A 117 13.61 16.60 -5.59
N LEU A 118 12.64 15.80 -5.08
CA LEU A 118 12.53 14.35 -5.27
C LEU A 118 11.34 13.98 -6.17
N LYS A 119 11.11 14.75 -7.23
CA LYS A 119 9.98 14.54 -8.17
C LYS A 119 9.97 13.17 -8.87
N HIS A 120 11.11 12.52 -8.94
CA HIS A 120 11.31 11.22 -9.59
C HIS A 120 10.93 10.03 -8.70
N ILE A 121 10.68 10.25 -7.41
CA ILE A 121 10.28 9.20 -6.47
C ILE A 121 8.75 9.21 -6.35
N ASP A 122 8.11 8.09 -6.64
CA ASP A 122 6.68 7.93 -6.42
C ASP A 122 6.37 7.78 -4.93
N ILE A 123 5.24 8.35 -4.51
CA ILE A 123 4.84 8.37 -3.10
C ILE A 123 3.46 7.76 -2.93
N MET A 124 3.34 6.77 -2.05
CA MET A 124 2.09 6.27 -1.52
C MET A 124 1.88 6.86 -0.11
N ALA A 125 0.85 7.68 0.07
CA ALA A 125 0.49 8.20 1.39
C ALA A 125 -0.40 7.20 2.13
N THR A 126 0.02 6.77 3.33
CA THR A 126 -0.69 5.76 4.12
C THR A 126 -0.66 6.11 5.60
N GLY A 127 -1.70 5.73 6.34
CA GLY A 127 -1.84 5.99 7.77
C GLY A 127 -2.65 7.25 8.06
N GLY A 128 -3.90 7.04 8.51
CA GLY A 128 -4.88 8.08 8.78
C GLY A 128 -5.53 8.70 7.53
N ILE A 129 -5.34 8.08 6.36
CA ILE A 129 -6.00 8.51 5.12
C ILE A 129 -7.47 8.07 5.15
N ASN A 130 -8.36 8.99 4.80
CA ASN A 130 -9.80 8.80 4.74
C ASN A 130 -10.40 9.61 3.57
N LEU A 131 -11.69 9.43 3.29
CA LEU A 131 -12.38 10.09 2.18
C LEU A 131 -12.30 11.62 2.22
N ASN A 132 -12.15 12.22 3.43
CA ASN A 132 -12.11 13.68 3.57
C ASN A 132 -10.73 14.28 3.28
N ASN A 133 -9.64 13.49 3.37
CA ASN A 133 -8.28 14.00 3.22
C ASN A 133 -7.50 13.40 2.05
N ALA A 134 -7.96 12.29 1.47
CA ALA A 134 -7.27 11.60 0.39
C ALA A 134 -6.97 12.51 -0.81
N ALA A 135 -7.95 13.33 -1.22
CA ALA A 135 -7.81 14.28 -2.33
C ALA A 135 -6.68 15.30 -2.08
N ASP A 136 -6.49 15.75 -0.84
CA ASP A 136 -5.43 16.71 -0.49
C ASP A 136 -4.03 16.07 -0.65
N PHE A 137 -3.88 14.81 -0.27
CA PHE A 137 -2.61 14.08 -0.44
C PHE A 137 -2.29 13.84 -1.93
N LEU A 138 -3.28 13.48 -2.73
CA LEU A 138 -3.14 13.32 -4.19
C LEU A 138 -2.79 14.66 -4.86
N ALA A 139 -3.50 15.73 -4.51
CA ALA A 139 -3.23 17.08 -5.02
C ALA A 139 -1.84 17.60 -4.62
N ALA A 140 -1.31 17.14 -3.47
CA ALA A 140 0.05 17.46 -3.04
C ALA A 140 1.15 16.70 -3.80
N GLY A 141 0.78 15.73 -4.64
CA GLY A 141 1.70 14.96 -5.49
C GLY A 141 1.95 13.53 -5.01
N ALA A 142 1.12 12.98 -4.12
CA ALA A 142 1.12 11.55 -3.90
C ALA A 142 0.63 10.82 -5.16
N THR A 143 1.34 9.78 -5.56
CA THR A 143 0.99 8.93 -6.71
C THR A 143 -0.15 7.96 -6.35
N ALA A 144 -0.23 7.58 -5.09
CA ALA A 144 -1.25 6.68 -4.55
C ALA A 144 -1.58 7.01 -3.10
N VAL A 145 -2.71 6.51 -2.64
CA VAL A 145 -3.09 6.51 -1.22
C VAL A 145 -3.40 5.09 -0.77
N GLY A 146 -3.00 4.75 0.47
CA GLY A 146 -3.34 3.49 1.11
C GLY A 146 -4.39 3.70 2.19
N ALA A 147 -5.55 3.09 2.03
CA ALA A 147 -6.64 3.13 2.98
C ALA A 147 -6.84 1.76 3.64
N GLY A 148 -7.00 1.73 4.94
CA GLY A 148 -7.29 0.52 5.71
C GLY A 148 -8.64 0.64 6.42
N SER A 149 -8.63 1.10 7.66
CA SER A 149 -9.83 1.15 8.52
C SER A 149 -10.99 1.98 7.99
N ASP A 150 -10.71 2.96 7.14
CA ASP A 150 -11.76 3.80 6.52
C ASP A 150 -12.42 3.12 5.31
N LEU A 151 -11.68 2.22 4.64
CA LEU A 151 -12.21 1.40 3.55
C LEU A 151 -12.90 0.13 4.07
N LEU A 152 -12.40 -0.44 5.17
CA LEU A 152 -12.86 -1.69 5.76
C LEU A 152 -13.74 -1.39 6.98
N ASP A 153 -14.99 -0.98 6.73
CA ASP A 153 -15.98 -0.73 7.79
C ASP A 153 -16.24 -2.02 8.59
N LYS A 154 -15.84 -2.01 9.87
CA LYS A 154 -15.89 -3.20 10.73
C LYS A 154 -17.32 -3.66 10.99
N GLU A 155 -18.27 -2.74 11.07
CA GLU A 155 -19.69 -3.06 11.30
C GLU A 155 -20.28 -3.71 10.04
N ALA A 156 -19.98 -3.17 8.87
CA ALA A 156 -20.40 -3.77 7.60
C ALA A 156 -19.82 -5.19 7.43
N ILE A 157 -18.54 -5.40 7.79
CA ILE A 157 -17.92 -6.73 7.75
C ILE A 157 -18.63 -7.69 8.72
N ALA A 158 -18.88 -7.27 9.97
CA ALA A 158 -19.49 -8.10 10.99
C ALA A 158 -20.94 -8.50 10.64
N ASN A 159 -21.65 -7.65 9.90
CA ASN A 159 -23.01 -7.87 9.45
C ASN A 159 -23.12 -8.45 8.02
N GLU A 160 -21.99 -8.78 7.39
CA GLU A 160 -21.93 -9.24 6.00
C GLU A 160 -22.59 -8.26 5.00
N ASP A 161 -22.56 -6.96 5.31
CA ASP A 161 -23.09 -5.89 4.44
C ASP A 161 -22.10 -5.56 3.31
N TRP A 162 -22.07 -6.46 2.34
CA TRP A 162 -21.18 -6.36 1.20
C TRP A 162 -21.53 -5.20 0.26
N GLU A 163 -22.82 -4.80 0.24
CA GLU A 163 -23.27 -3.62 -0.53
C GLU A 163 -22.66 -2.33 0.02
N LYS A 164 -22.72 -2.15 1.34
CA LYS A 164 -22.08 -1.01 2.00
C LYS A 164 -20.57 -0.95 1.72
N LEU A 165 -19.87 -2.08 1.79
CA LEU A 165 -18.44 -2.14 1.47
C LEU A 165 -18.15 -1.82 0.00
N ARG A 166 -18.97 -2.29 -0.92
CA ARG A 166 -18.87 -1.92 -2.35
C ARG A 166 -19.06 -0.42 -2.55
N ASP A 167 -20.05 0.16 -1.90
CA ASP A 167 -20.37 1.58 -2.05
C ASP A 167 -19.26 2.48 -1.46
N ILE A 168 -18.66 2.09 -0.32
CA ILE A 168 -17.47 2.73 0.23
C ILE A 168 -16.31 2.64 -0.78
N ALA A 169 -16.04 1.46 -1.33
CA ALA A 169 -15.00 1.28 -2.33
C ALA A 169 -15.23 2.12 -3.59
N THR A 170 -16.49 2.30 -4.02
CA THR A 170 -16.85 3.16 -5.15
C THR A 170 -16.54 4.63 -4.85
N GLN A 171 -16.81 5.12 -3.63
CA GLN A 171 -16.44 6.47 -3.23
C GLN A 171 -14.92 6.67 -3.26
N TRP A 172 -14.16 5.69 -2.76
CA TRP A 172 -12.71 5.73 -2.81
C TRP A 172 -12.15 5.79 -4.23
N THR A 173 -12.66 4.96 -5.12
CA THR A 173 -12.20 4.96 -6.52
C THR A 173 -12.56 6.23 -7.26
N ALA A 174 -13.66 6.91 -6.91
CA ALA A 174 -14.03 8.20 -7.50
C ALA A 174 -13.06 9.34 -7.12
N ILE A 175 -12.41 9.27 -5.95
CA ILE A 175 -11.40 10.26 -5.53
C ILE A 175 -10.08 10.06 -6.30
N CYS A 176 -9.77 8.83 -6.71
CA CYS A 176 -8.51 8.48 -7.35
C CYS A 176 -8.51 8.64 -8.89
N GLN A 177 -9.64 9.07 -9.46
CA GLN A 177 -9.79 9.37 -10.90
C GLN A 177 -9.45 10.83 -11.19
#